data_49a4414f06203146dca665f400cd6bd5
#
_entry.id   49a4414f06203146dca665f400cd6bd5
#
_cell.length_a   1.000
_cell.length_b   1.000
_cell.length_c   1.000
_cell.angle_alpha   90.00
_cell.angle_beta   90.00
_cell.angle_gamma   90.00
#
_symmetry.space_group_name_H-M   'P 1'
#
loop_
_entity.id
_entity.type
_entity.pdbx_description
1 polymer ?
#
loop_
_entity_poly.entity_id
_entity_poly.type
_entity_poly.pdbx_seq_one_letter_code
_entity_poly.pdbx_strand_id
1 'polypeptide(L)'
;MNVRVRKYSWQLAPADVRNIRQSVFVDEQKVPPELEWDDTDEIADHYLMVLPDNTPVGVARLFSTLEETAHIGRMAILPAHRGKGLGE
;
A
#
# COMPACT_ATOMS: atom_id res chain seq x y z
N MET A 1 -7.61 7.41 16.22
CA MET A 1 -6.67 6.28 16.34
C MET A 1 -5.35 6.70 15.72
N ASN A 2 -4.23 6.46 16.41
CA ASN A 2 -2.92 6.83 15.91
C ASN A 2 -2.38 5.76 14.99
N VAL A 3 -1.87 6.20 13.84
CA VAL A 3 -1.29 5.31 12.84
C VAL A 3 0.12 5.77 12.57
N ARG A 4 1.06 4.82 12.47
CA ARG A 4 2.42 5.11 12.03
C ARG A 4 2.53 4.76 10.57
N VAL A 5 3.23 5.61 9.81
CA VAL A 5 3.49 5.39 8.39
C VAL A 5 4.97 5.16 8.21
N ARG A 6 5.32 4.04 7.57
CA ARG A 6 6.70 3.68 7.28
C ARG A 6 6.90 3.62 5.78
N LYS A 7 8.03 4.18 5.31
CA LYS A 7 8.37 4.21 3.89
C LYS A 7 9.44 3.18 3.58
N TYR A 8 9.25 2.44 2.48
CA TYR A 8 10.19 1.43 2.02
C TYR A 8 10.39 1.52 0.52
N SER A 9 11.60 1.17 0.05
CA SER A 9 11.78 0.81 -1.36
C SER A 9 11.17 -0.58 -1.58
N TRP A 10 10.92 -0.93 -2.86
CA TRP A 10 10.34 -2.23 -3.16
C TRP A 10 11.19 -3.39 -2.63
N GLN A 11 12.51 -3.27 -2.77
CA GLN A 11 13.45 -4.30 -2.34
C GLN A 11 13.46 -4.52 -0.83
N LEU A 12 13.16 -3.46 -0.06
CA LEU A 12 13.17 -3.52 1.41
C LEU A 12 11.78 -3.63 2.01
N ALA A 13 10.74 -3.57 1.17
CA ALA A 13 9.37 -3.62 1.67
C ALA A 13 9.07 -4.97 2.33
N PRO A 14 8.49 -4.95 3.55
CA PRO A 14 8.15 -6.21 4.21
C PRO A 14 7.01 -6.91 3.49
N ALA A 15 6.85 -8.21 3.76
CA ALA A 15 5.81 -9.02 3.15
C ALA A 15 4.41 -8.45 3.41
N ASP A 16 4.22 -7.70 4.50
CA ASP A 16 2.94 -7.08 4.82
C ASP A 16 2.43 -6.18 3.70
N VAL A 17 3.32 -5.47 3.00
CA VAL A 17 2.92 -4.60 1.88
C VAL A 17 2.27 -5.45 0.79
N ARG A 18 2.91 -6.55 0.40
CA ARG A 18 2.36 -7.44 -0.62
C ARG A 18 1.10 -8.15 -0.15
N ASN A 19 1.08 -8.57 1.11
CA ASN A 19 -0.07 -9.29 1.66
C ASN A 19 -1.32 -8.42 1.69
N ILE A 20 -1.20 -7.15 2.07
CA ILE A 20 -2.34 -6.23 2.08
C ILE A 20 -2.82 -5.97 0.65
N ARG A 21 -1.91 -5.74 -0.29
CA ARG A 21 -2.29 -5.52 -1.69
C ARG A 21 -2.97 -6.76 -2.27
N GLN A 22 -2.46 -7.95 -1.98
CA GLN A 22 -3.07 -9.19 -2.40
C GLN A 22 -4.50 -9.31 -1.83
N SER A 23 -4.65 -9.08 -0.55
CA SER A 23 -5.95 -9.22 0.11
C SER A 23 -6.99 -8.25 -0.43
N VAL A 24 -6.62 -6.99 -0.63
CA VAL A 24 -7.58 -5.96 -1.04
C VAL A 24 -7.81 -5.96 -2.55
N PHE A 25 -6.75 -5.93 -3.34
CA PHE A 25 -6.91 -5.74 -4.78
C PHE A 25 -7.19 -7.05 -5.51
N VAL A 26 -6.51 -8.13 -5.16
CA VAL A 26 -6.69 -9.40 -5.86
C VAL A 26 -7.86 -10.19 -5.28
N ASP A 27 -7.88 -10.40 -3.98
CA ASP A 27 -8.89 -11.26 -3.35
C ASP A 27 -10.25 -10.57 -3.23
N GLU A 28 -10.27 -9.31 -2.77
CA GLU A 28 -11.51 -8.57 -2.56
C GLU A 28 -12.04 -7.93 -3.85
N GLN A 29 -11.21 -7.14 -4.55
CA GLN A 29 -11.63 -6.39 -5.73
C GLN A 29 -11.50 -7.17 -7.02
N LYS A 30 -10.94 -8.37 -6.96
CA LYS A 30 -10.83 -9.27 -8.12
C LYS A 30 -9.97 -8.73 -9.25
N VAL A 31 -8.99 -7.90 -8.94
CA VAL A 31 -8.00 -7.47 -9.92
C VAL A 31 -7.13 -8.68 -10.29
N PRO A 32 -6.94 -8.98 -11.59
CA PRO A 32 -6.07 -10.08 -11.97
C PRO A 32 -4.66 -9.89 -11.39
N PRO A 33 -4.07 -10.94 -10.80
CA PRO A 33 -2.73 -10.81 -10.18
C PRO A 33 -1.68 -10.23 -11.11
N GLU A 34 -1.70 -10.58 -12.39
CA GLU A 34 -0.75 -10.07 -13.38
C GLU A 34 -0.88 -8.58 -13.64
N LEU A 35 -2.01 -7.96 -13.26
CA LEU A 35 -2.22 -6.52 -13.40
C LEU A 35 -1.91 -5.77 -12.11
N GLU A 36 -1.93 -6.46 -10.96
CA GLU A 36 -1.64 -5.81 -9.67
C GLU A 36 -0.16 -5.51 -9.51
N TRP A 37 0.70 -6.45 -9.91
CA TRP A 37 2.14 -6.32 -9.77
C TRP A 37 2.73 -5.81 -11.08
N ASP A 38 3.37 -4.63 -11.05
CA ASP A 38 3.90 -4.00 -12.25
C ASP A 38 5.31 -3.44 -12.03
N ASP A 39 5.94 -2.97 -13.11
CA ASP A 39 7.30 -2.46 -13.05
C ASP A 39 7.42 -1.17 -12.23
N THR A 40 6.33 -0.45 -12.05
CA THR A 40 6.32 0.76 -11.22
C THR A 40 6.67 0.43 -9.77
N ASP A 41 6.38 -0.78 -9.32
CA ASP A 41 6.70 -1.19 -7.95
C ASP A 41 8.19 -1.04 -7.63
N GLU A 42 9.06 -1.27 -8.61
CA GLU A 42 10.51 -1.21 -8.38
C GLU A 42 11.03 0.20 -8.19
N ILE A 43 10.35 1.20 -8.74
CA ILE A 43 10.79 2.61 -8.69
C ILE A 43 9.98 3.44 -7.72
N ALA A 44 8.89 2.92 -7.20
CA ALA A 44 8.00 3.66 -6.31
C ALA A 44 8.46 3.56 -4.86
N ASP A 45 8.03 4.53 -4.05
CA ASP A 45 8.10 4.42 -2.60
C ASP A 45 6.83 3.72 -2.13
N HIS A 46 7.01 2.78 -1.20
CA HIS A 46 5.92 2.01 -0.63
C HIS A 46 5.72 2.39 0.83
N TYR A 47 4.49 2.71 1.18
CA TYR A 47 4.15 3.13 2.53
C TYR A 47 3.33 2.04 3.19
N LEU A 48 3.71 1.71 4.41
CA LEU A 48 2.97 0.76 5.24
C LEU A 48 2.41 1.51 6.44
N MET A 49 1.10 1.40 6.64
CA MET A 49 0.44 1.98 7.80
C MET A 49 0.26 0.90 8.85
N VAL A 50 0.72 1.19 10.07
CA VAL A 50 0.64 0.25 11.19
C VAL A 50 0.03 0.93 12.41
N LEU A 51 -0.63 0.15 13.24
CA LEU A 51 -1.12 0.61 14.53
C LEU A 51 0.04 0.69 15.53
N PRO A 52 -0.15 1.33 16.70
CA PRO A 52 0.91 1.43 17.69
C PRO A 52 1.49 0.08 18.14
N ASP A 53 0.73 -1.00 18.03
CA ASP A 53 1.20 -2.35 18.35
C ASP A 53 1.86 -3.05 17.17
N ASN A 54 2.15 -2.30 16.08
CA ASN A 54 2.75 -2.79 14.82
C ASN A 54 1.83 -3.65 13.97
N THR A 55 0.52 -3.64 14.21
CA THR A 55 -0.44 -4.35 13.35
C THR A 55 -0.53 -3.63 12.01
N PRO A 56 -0.21 -4.29 10.89
CA PRO A 56 -0.35 -3.65 9.58
C PRO A 56 -1.81 -3.49 9.20
N VAL A 57 -2.19 -2.29 8.74
CA VAL A 57 -3.59 -1.99 8.42
C VAL A 57 -3.78 -1.41 7.03
N GLY A 58 -2.75 -0.88 6.40
CA GLY A 58 -2.92 -0.27 5.07
C GLY A 58 -1.61 -0.04 4.35
N VAL A 59 -1.72 0.26 3.06
CA VAL A 59 -0.58 0.55 2.19
C VAL A 59 -0.91 1.67 1.22
N ALA A 60 0.15 2.28 0.66
CA ALA A 60 0.05 3.21 -0.45
C ALA A 60 1.33 3.14 -1.27
N ARG A 61 1.24 3.52 -2.53
CA ARG A 61 2.39 3.58 -3.44
C ARG A 61 2.51 4.99 -4.00
N LEU A 62 3.70 5.57 -3.94
CA LEU A 62 3.99 6.90 -4.47
C LEU A 62 5.11 6.82 -5.48
N PHE A 63 4.90 7.38 -6.67
CA PHE A 63 5.95 7.48 -7.68
C PHE A 63 5.83 8.81 -8.43
N SER A 64 6.96 9.24 -9.02
CA SER A 64 7.00 10.48 -9.80
C SER A 64 7.26 10.16 -11.26
N THR A 65 6.64 10.95 -12.15
CA THR A 65 6.85 10.83 -13.59
C THR A 65 7.97 11.77 -14.04
N LEU A 66 8.34 11.66 -15.32
CA LEU A 66 9.31 12.57 -15.93
C LEU A 66 8.83 14.01 -15.95
N GLU A 67 7.53 14.23 -15.78
CA GLU A 67 6.92 15.55 -15.72
C GLU A 67 6.89 16.11 -14.30
N GLU A 68 7.62 15.48 -13.40
CA GLU A 68 7.70 15.87 -11.99
C GLU A 68 6.36 15.82 -11.26
N THR A 69 5.41 15.05 -11.80
CA THR A 69 4.11 14.87 -11.17
C THR A 69 4.16 13.63 -10.28
N ALA A 70 3.81 13.81 -9.01
CA ALA A 70 3.74 12.70 -8.08
C ALA A 70 2.37 12.01 -8.19
N HIS A 71 2.39 10.68 -8.23
CA HIS A 71 1.18 9.86 -8.30
C HIS A 71 1.09 8.97 -7.08
N ILE A 72 -0.05 9.04 -6.37
CA ILE A 72 -0.36 8.14 -5.26
C ILE A 72 -1.33 7.09 -5.79
N GLY A 73 -0.96 5.82 -5.63
CA GLY A 73 -1.80 4.72 -6.09
C GLY A 73 -1.69 3.52 -5.16
N ARG A 74 -2.41 2.47 -5.50
CA ARG A 74 -2.44 1.23 -4.70
C ARG A 74 -2.69 1.51 -3.22
N MET A 75 -3.50 2.54 -2.91
CA MET A 75 -3.88 2.84 -1.53
C MET A 75 -4.96 1.86 -1.09
N ALA A 76 -4.72 1.19 0.02
CA ALA A 76 -5.63 0.17 0.51
C ALA A 76 -5.61 0.11 2.03
N ILE A 77 -6.79 -0.04 2.62
CA ILE A 77 -6.95 -0.28 4.05
C ILE A 77 -7.66 -1.62 4.19
N LEU A 78 -7.17 -2.47 5.08
CA LEU A 78 -7.82 -3.75 5.34
C LEU A 78 -9.26 -3.55 5.83
N PRO A 79 -10.22 -4.38 5.39
CA PRO A 79 -11.64 -4.17 5.71
C PRO A 79 -11.94 -4.01 7.20
N ALA A 80 -11.22 -4.74 8.06
CA ALA A 80 -11.44 -4.67 9.50
C ALA A 80 -11.11 -3.29 10.09
N HIS A 81 -10.37 -2.45 9.37
CA HIS A 81 -9.92 -1.15 9.86
C HIS A 81 -10.50 0.03 9.09
N ARG A 82 -11.40 -0.22 8.14
CA ARG A 82 -12.06 0.83 7.38
C ARG A 82 -13.08 1.55 8.26
N GLY A 83 -13.32 2.83 7.94
CA GLY A 83 -14.30 3.62 8.67
C GLY A 83 -13.82 4.15 10.01
N LYS A 84 -12.52 4.02 10.29
CA LYS A 84 -11.93 4.47 11.54
C LYS A 84 -11.05 5.71 11.36
N GLY A 85 -11.21 6.41 10.23
CA GLY A 85 -10.41 7.59 9.93
C GLY A 85 -9.01 7.28 9.43
N LEU A 86 -8.74 6.05 9.00
CA LEU A 86 -7.44 5.64 8.49
C LEU A 86 -7.43 5.72 6.97
N GLY A 87 -6.66 6.63 6.41
CA GLY A 87 -6.48 6.71 4.97
C GLY A 87 -7.68 7.21 4.19
N GLU A 88 -8.62 7.83 4.83
CA GLU A 88 -9.82 8.36 4.17
C GLU A 88 -9.65 9.81 3.75
#